data_02f9fc4782ddcc8ef4a741df917f25a7
#
_entry.id   02f9fc4782ddcc8ef4a741df917f25a7
#
_cell.length_a   1.000
_cell.length_b   1.000
_cell.length_c   1.000
_cell.angle_alpha   90.00
_cell.angle_beta   90.00
_cell.angle_gamma   90.00
#
_symmetry.space_group_name_H-M   'P 1'
#
loop_
_entity.id
_entity.type
_entity.pdbx_description
1 polymer ?
#
loop_
_entity_poly.entity_id
_entity_poly.type
_entity_poly.pdbx_seq_one_letter_code
_entity_poly.pdbx_strand_id
1 'polypeptide(L)'
;MGATSVRVAVVDLDADRPEVVIAHRWPHAPELRPDGSLRWRWNELMDNVRLGLDRARELGPLVSIGIDGWAVDYGLLGPDGRLLSDPHSYRSPRTHEWRAVVRSLGEAELYRRTGIQLIPINTIFQLAAHDRDELAEAHRLVMLPELVAYELTGQWTGERSNAGTTGLLDVATGDWADDLVAAIGVDPGILPQPESAGRKLGEHDGTPVHLVAAHDTACAFAASPLDTEGRAVVSAGTWFVVGVERDTPDTSEASRLGNFSNEVGAFGGFRYLKNVTGLWLLEQCAALWGEAARTLLELAADVLDAPTFDVRDERFLAPARMDEEIRAVTGMDARTPHAVVARSIVESVAAAVAGVVEELRLQQRVDELAVVGGGAASQLVRERLAAHAGMPVVAGPTEATALGNALVQGVALGRFDDLSEGRRWARGAPNPVE
;
A
#
# COMPACT_ATOMS: atom_id res chain seq x y z
N MET A 1 8.54 3.48 -0.97
CA MET A 1 7.83 4.73 -1.41
C MET A 1 6.39 4.65 -0.95
N GLY A 2 5.86 5.59 -0.16
CA GLY A 2 4.44 5.64 0.17
C GLY A 2 3.69 6.63 -0.72
N ALA A 3 2.37 6.52 -0.84
CA ALA A 3 1.54 7.37 -1.70
C ALA A 3 1.56 8.87 -1.35
N THR A 4 2.10 9.27 -0.21
CA THR A 4 2.20 10.67 0.26
C THR A 4 3.64 11.12 0.56
N SER A 5 4.60 10.18 0.61
CA SER A 5 6.02 10.53 0.83
C SER A 5 6.97 9.44 0.36
N VAL A 6 8.08 9.85 -0.27
CA VAL A 6 9.25 8.98 -0.45
C VAL A 6 10.04 8.94 0.85
N ARG A 7 10.56 7.77 1.21
CA ARG A 7 11.49 7.57 2.31
C ARG A 7 12.64 6.70 1.84
N VAL A 8 13.86 7.10 2.11
CA VAL A 8 15.02 6.23 2.03
C VAL A 8 15.49 5.97 3.45
N ALA A 9 15.52 4.70 3.82
CA ALA A 9 15.87 4.24 5.15
C ALA A 9 17.06 3.29 5.10
N VAL A 10 17.86 3.30 6.15
CA VAL A 10 18.98 2.36 6.37
C VAL A 10 18.64 1.51 7.58
N VAL A 11 18.87 0.20 7.46
CA VAL A 11 18.72 -0.77 8.53
C VAL A 11 20.00 -1.58 8.62
N ASP A 12 20.63 -1.61 9.78
CA ASP A 12 21.79 -2.46 10.05
C ASP A 12 21.29 -3.86 10.46
N LEU A 13 21.48 -4.84 9.56
CA LEU A 13 21.07 -6.23 9.78
C LEU A 13 21.99 -7.01 10.73
N ASP A 14 23.17 -6.49 11.06
CA ASP A 14 24.11 -7.10 11.99
C ASP A 14 23.95 -6.59 13.44
N ALA A 15 23.13 -5.57 13.63
CA ALA A 15 22.81 -5.06 14.94
C ALA A 15 22.02 -6.08 15.80
N ASP A 16 22.20 -6.06 17.11
CA ASP A 16 21.43 -6.89 18.04
C ASP A 16 19.92 -6.60 18.01
N ARG A 17 19.58 -5.37 17.66
CA ARG A 17 18.20 -4.89 17.53
C ARG A 17 18.05 -4.05 16.27
N PRO A 18 16.93 -4.21 15.53
CA PRO A 18 16.69 -3.40 14.38
C PRO A 18 16.46 -1.93 14.75
N GLU A 19 17.16 -1.05 14.05
CA GLU A 19 16.92 0.38 14.05
C GLU A 19 16.69 0.83 12.61
N VAL A 20 15.61 1.55 12.38
CA VAL A 20 15.30 2.13 11.06
C VAL A 20 15.71 3.60 11.08
N VAL A 21 16.82 3.92 10.41
CA VAL A 21 17.31 5.29 10.28
C VAL A 21 16.81 5.88 8.98
N ILE A 22 16.01 6.95 9.05
CA ILE A 22 15.50 7.66 7.87
C ILE A 22 16.58 8.60 7.35
N ALA A 23 17.24 8.23 6.27
CA ALA A 23 18.25 9.05 5.61
C ALA A 23 17.64 10.23 4.84
N HIS A 24 16.45 9.99 4.23
CA HIS A 24 15.72 11.02 3.51
C HIS A 24 14.22 10.80 3.57
N ARG A 25 13.47 11.89 3.71
CA ARG A 25 12.00 11.91 3.58
C ARG A 25 11.59 13.12 2.76
N TRP A 26 10.75 12.91 1.76
CA TRP A 26 10.20 13.94 0.93
C TRP A 26 8.70 13.73 0.72
N PRO A 27 7.85 14.69 1.13
CA PRO A 27 6.42 14.64 0.90
C PRO A 27 6.13 14.91 -0.58
N HIS A 28 5.20 14.16 -1.17
CA HIS A 28 4.76 14.36 -2.54
C HIS A 28 3.26 14.14 -2.70
N ALA A 29 2.72 14.67 -3.79
CA ALA A 29 1.35 14.46 -4.19
C ALA A 29 1.29 14.43 -5.73
N PRO A 30 0.28 13.77 -6.31
CA PRO A 30 0.05 13.85 -7.75
C PRO A 30 -0.32 15.27 -8.16
N GLU A 31 0.06 15.64 -9.36
CA GLU A 31 -0.23 16.94 -9.96
C GLU A 31 -1.48 16.86 -10.84
N LEU A 32 -2.38 17.82 -10.67
CA LEU A 32 -3.54 17.99 -11.55
C LEU A 32 -3.06 18.60 -12.88
N ARG A 33 -3.25 17.88 -13.97
CA ARG A 33 -2.93 18.33 -15.32
C ARG A 33 -4.11 19.08 -15.95
N PRO A 34 -3.87 19.88 -17.01
CA PRO A 34 -4.92 20.63 -17.69
C PRO A 34 -6.06 19.78 -18.28
N ASP A 35 -5.79 18.52 -18.60
CA ASP A 35 -6.76 17.52 -19.07
C ASP A 35 -7.63 16.93 -17.94
N GLY A 36 -7.42 17.37 -16.70
CA GLY A 36 -8.11 16.86 -15.51
C GLY A 36 -7.52 15.57 -14.93
N SER A 37 -6.48 15.01 -15.55
CA SER A 37 -5.79 13.84 -14.99
C SER A 37 -4.91 14.21 -13.80
N LEU A 38 -4.75 13.25 -12.86
CA LEU A 38 -3.76 13.33 -11.80
C LEU A 38 -2.56 12.46 -12.19
N ARG A 39 -1.35 13.07 -12.22
CA ARG A 39 -0.13 12.36 -12.59
C ARG A 39 0.97 12.57 -11.55
N TRP A 40 1.81 11.56 -11.38
CA TRP A 40 3.00 11.64 -10.54
C TRP A 40 4.09 12.42 -11.27
N ARG A 41 4.75 13.38 -10.60
CA ARG A 41 5.91 14.10 -11.14
C ARG A 41 7.12 13.18 -11.09
N TRP A 42 7.25 12.31 -12.09
CA TRP A 42 8.19 11.18 -12.06
C TRP A 42 9.65 11.60 -11.87
N ASN A 43 10.11 12.58 -12.64
CA ASN A 43 11.50 13.06 -12.54
C ASN A 43 11.82 13.59 -11.13
N GLU A 44 10.90 14.36 -10.53
CA GLU A 44 11.08 14.90 -9.18
C GLU A 44 11.10 13.79 -8.12
N LEU A 45 10.30 12.75 -8.31
CA LEU A 45 10.31 11.55 -7.47
C LEU A 45 11.66 10.85 -7.56
N MET A 46 12.17 10.61 -8.77
CA MET A 46 13.47 9.96 -8.99
C MET A 46 14.64 10.78 -8.47
N ASP A 47 14.61 12.11 -8.60
CA ASP A 47 15.64 13.00 -8.03
C ASP A 47 15.71 12.86 -6.51
N ASN A 48 14.54 12.75 -5.84
CA ASN A 48 14.48 12.53 -4.39
C ASN A 48 14.89 11.11 -3.98
N VAL A 49 14.64 10.10 -4.80
CA VAL A 49 15.18 8.75 -4.58
C VAL A 49 16.71 8.76 -4.64
N ARG A 50 17.29 9.36 -5.68
CA ARG A 50 18.76 9.47 -5.85
C ARG A 50 19.40 10.24 -4.70
N LEU A 51 18.85 11.42 -4.36
CA LEU A 51 19.29 12.21 -3.20
C LEU A 51 19.25 11.40 -1.90
N GLY A 52 18.18 10.62 -1.71
CA GLY A 52 18.04 9.76 -0.55
C GLY A 52 19.09 8.64 -0.49
N LEU A 53 19.42 8.03 -1.62
CA LEU A 53 20.49 7.02 -1.70
C LEU A 53 21.86 7.62 -1.42
N ASP A 54 22.14 8.84 -1.89
CA ASP A 54 23.39 9.55 -1.58
C ASP A 54 23.51 9.80 -0.08
N ARG A 55 22.45 10.29 0.57
CA ARG A 55 22.41 10.50 2.02
C ARG A 55 22.54 9.18 2.81
N ALA A 56 21.96 8.10 2.29
CA ALA A 56 22.11 6.79 2.93
C ALA A 56 23.59 6.32 2.89
N ARG A 57 24.32 6.56 1.82
CA ARG A 57 25.75 6.27 1.71
C ARG A 57 26.61 7.09 2.69
N GLU A 58 26.17 8.30 3.06
CA GLU A 58 26.86 9.11 4.08
C GLU A 58 26.77 8.47 5.49
N LEU A 59 25.76 7.63 5.74
CA LEU A 59 25.60 6.91 7.00
C LEU A 59 26.52 5.68 7.11
N GLY A 60 26.99 5.16 5.96
CA GLY A 60 27.88 3.99 5.91
C GLY A 60 27.77 3.24 4.58
N PRO A 61 28.57 2.19 4.40
CA PRO A 61 28.55 1.37 3.18
C PRO A 61 27.22 0.62 3.07
N LEU A 62 26.56 0.75 1.92
CA LEU A 62 25.34 0.00 1.63
C LEU A 62 25.68 -1.35 1.01
N VAL A 63 25.14 -2.44 1.56
CA VAL A 63 25.36 -3.81 1.07
C VAL A 63 24.23 -4.27 0.12
N SER A 64 23.08 -3.61 0.19
CA SER A 64 21.92 -3.92 -0.64
C SER A 64 20.97 -2.72 -0.71
N ILE A 65 20.22 -2.62 -1.82
CA ILE A 65 19.10 -1.69 -2.02
C ILE A 65 17.88 -2.53 -2.35
N GLY A 66 16.77 -2.27 -1.68
CA GLY A 66 15.44 -2.82 -1.98
C GLY A 66 14.44 -1.69 -2.17
N ILE A 67 13.57 -1.80 -3.17
CA ILE A 67 12.58 -0.78 -3.51
C ILE A 67 11.18 -1.36 -3.33
N ASP A 68 10.40 -0.73 -2.47
CA ASP A 68 8.96 -0.97 -2.33
C ASP A 68 8.18 0.32 -2.54
N GLY A 69 6.89 0.20 -2.78
CA GLY A 69 6.00 1.36 -2.89
C GLY A 69 4.53 0.99 -2.91
N TRP A 70 3.71 2.03 -3.06
CA TRP A 70 2.28 1.80 -3.22
C TRP A 70 2.00 1.03 -4.51
N ALA A 71 0.98 0.20 -4.46
CA ALA A 71 0.57 -0.65 -5.57
C ALA A 71 -0.30 0.09 -6.60
N VAL A 72 -0.73 -0.64 -7.59
CA VAL A 72 -1.72 -0.37 -8.63
C VAL A 72 -1.35 0.65 -9.69
N ASP A 73 -0.41 1.56 -9.43
CA ASP A 73 0.07 2.54 -10.42
C ASP A 73 1.24 1.99 -11.24
N TYR A 74 1.32 2.40 -12.48
CA TYR A 74 2.30 1.92 -13.46
C TYR A 74 2.75 3.02 -14.42
N GLY A 75 3.92 2.82 -15.02
CA GLY A 75 4.40 3.56 -16.17
C GLY A 75 4.39 2.69 -17.42
N LEU A 76 4.24 3.33 -18.59
CA LEU A 76 4.37 2.71 -19.90
C LEU A 76 5.69 3.16 -20.53
N LEU A 77 6.49 2.20 -20.99
CA LEU A 77 7.76 2.48 -21.66
C LEU A 77 7.62 2.25 -23.18
N GLY A 78 8.16 3.18 -23.93
CA GLY A 78 8.29 3.07 -25.39
C GLY A 78 9.41 2.08 -25.80
N PRO A 79 9.64 1.94 -27.12
CA PRO A 79 10.66 1.04 -27.67
C PRO A 79 12.09 1.44 -27.27
N ASP A 80 12.32 2.69 -26.92
CA ASP A 80 13.59 3.21 -26.45
C ASP A 80 13.84 2.99 -24.93
N GLY A 81 12.87 2.37 -24.24
CA GLY A 81 12.90 2.11 -22.81
C GLY A 81 12.63 3.33 -21.93
N ARG A 82 12.14 4.43 -22.51
CA ARG A 82 11.75 5.64 -21.76
C ARG A 82 10.26 5.66 -21.50
N LEU A 83 9.87 6.34 -20.42
CA LEU A 83 8.46 6.62 -20.16
C LEU A 83 7.84 7.40 -21.33
N LEU A 84 6.67 6.94 -21.78
CA LEU A 84 5.86 7.65 -22.78
C LEU A 84 5.27 8.93 -22.16
N SER A 85 4.88 8.87 -20.90
CA SER A 85 4.37 10.01 -20.14
C SER A 85 4.58 9.80 -18.64
N ASP A 86 4.39 10.86 -17.85
CA ASP A 86 4.33 10.73 -16.39
C ASP A 86 3.23 9.76 -15.96
N PRO A 87 3.50 8.80 -15.03
CA PRO A 87 2.52 7.83 -14.59
C PRO A 87 1.25 8.47 -14.01
N HIS A 88 0.11 7.90 -14.29
CA HIS A 88 -1.15 8.30 -13.67
C HIS A 88 -1.16 7.92 -12.19
N SER A 89 -1.81 8.76 -11.37
CA SER A 89 -2.17 8.40 -10.01
C SER A 89 -3.48 7.61 -10.00
N TYR A 90 -3.56 6.59 -9.18
CA TYR A 90 -4.78 5.82 -8.92
C TYR A 90 -5.95 6.68 -8.40
N ARG A 91 -5.68 7.89 -7.93
CA ARG A 91 -6.68 8.87 -7.52
C ARG A 91 -7.24 9.69 -8.68
N SER A 92 -6.73 9.51 -9.90
CA SER A 92 -7.27 10.16 -11.09
C SER A 92 -8.72 9.71 -11.33
N PRO A 93 -9.64 10.63 -11.66
CA PRO A 93 -11.06 10.29 -11.86
C PRO A 93 -11.32 9.44 -13.11
N ARG A 94 -10.29 9.10 -13.89
CA ARG A 94 -10.41 8.36 -15.15
C ARG A 94 -11.09 7.00 -15.03
N THR A 95 -11.08 6.41 -13.83
CA THR A 95 -11.66 5.09 -13.56
C THR A 95 -13.14 5.14 -13.13
N HIS A 96 -13.83 6.27 -13.28
CA HIS A 96 -15.22 6.43 -12.83
C HIS A 96 -16.20 5.37 -13.40
N GLU A 97 -15.91 4.85 -14.61
CA GLU A 97 -16.70 3.78 -15.26
C GLU A 97 -16.27 2.34 -14.88
N TRP A 98 -15.44 2.16 -13.85
CA TRP A 98 -14.89 0.86 -13.48
C TRP A 98 -15.95 -0.25 -13.32
N ARG A 99 -17.16 0.09 -12.83
CA ARG A 99 -18.25 -0.87 -12.71
C ARG A 99 -18.78 -1.39 -14.06
N ALA A 100 -18.62 -0.62 -15.14
CA ALA A 100 -18.94 -1.10 -16.48
C ALA A 100 -17.95 -2.17 -16.94
N VAL A 101 -16.68 -2.01 -16.61
CA VAL A 101 -15.63 -3.02 -16.87
C VAL A 101 -15.93 -4.31 -16.07
N VAL A 102 -16.28 -4.20 -14.78
CA VAL A 102 -16.68 -5.35 -13.96
C VAL A 102 -17.86 -6.10 -14.59
N ARG A 103 -18.90 -5.37 -15.04
CA ARG A 103 -20.06 -6.00 -15.70
C ARG A 103 -19.69 -6.69 -17.01
N SER A 104 -18.79 -6.11 -17.81
CA SER A 104 -18.38 -6.70 -19.10
C SER A 104 -17.55 -7.97 -18.94
N LEU A 105 -16.73 -8.06 -17.89
CA LEU A 105 -15.89 -9.22 -17.58
C LEU A 105 -16.63 -10.29 -16.77
N GLY A 106 -17.75 -9.93 -16.12
CA GLY A 106 -18.47 -10.80 -15.18
C GLY A 106 -17.82 -10.80 -13.80
N GLU A 107 -18.45 -10.11 -12.82
CA GLU A 107 -17.91 -9.91 -11.48
C GLU A 107 -17.45 -11.20 -10.80
N ALA A 108 -18.30 -12.25 -10.84
CA ALA A 108 -17.97 -13.51 -10.18
C ALA A 108 -16.75 -14.22 -10.81
N GLU A 109 -16.62 -14.16 -12.14
CA GLU A 109 -15.50 -14.75 -12.85
C GLU A 109 -14.23 -13.94 -12.63
N LEU A 110 -14.30 -12.61 -12.70
CA LEU A 110 -13.17 -11.73 -12.41
C LEU A 110 -12.63 -11.98 -11.00
N TYR A 111 -13.50 -12.01 -10.00
CA TYR A 111 -13.09 -12.30 -8.63
C TYR A 111 -12.53 -13.72 -8.46
N ARG A 112 -13.18 -14.73 -9.03
CA ARG A 112 -12.72 -16.11 -8.97
C ARG A 112 -11.30 -16.27 -9.53
N ARG A 113 -10.99 -15.54 -10.60
CA ARG A 113 -9.69 -15.59 -11.29
C ARG A 113 -8.62 -14.81 -10.54
N THR A 114 -8.93 -13.62 -10.08
CA THR A 114 -7.94 -12.70 -9.52
C THR A 114 -7.91 -12.68 -8.00
N GLY A 115 -9.03 -13.00 -7.35
CA GLY A 115 -9.17 -12.97 -5.90
C GLY A 115 -9.02 -11.57 -5.28
N ILE A 116 -9.04 -10.50 -6.09
CA ILE A 116 -8.71 -9.15 -5.63
C ILE A 116 -9.97 -8.36 -5.29
N GLN A 117 -9.91 -7.60 -4.21
CA GLN A 117 -10.94 -6.63 -3.83
C GLN A 117 -11.24 -5.69 -4.99
N LEU A 118 -12.50 -5.64 -5.44
CA LEU A 118 -12.92 -4.79 -6.56
C LEU A 118 -13.16 -3.37 -6.06
N ILE A 119 -12.25 -2.47 -6.38
CA ILE A 119 -12.30 -1.05 -6.07
C ILE A 119 -11.76 -0.23 -7.26
N PRO A 120 -12.19 1.04 -7.43
CA PRO A 120 -11.89 1.83 -8.63
C PRO A 120 -10.41 2.03 -8.94
N ILE A 121 -9.54 1.88 -7.94
CA ILE A 121 -8.10 2.14 -8.05
C ILE A 121 -7.31 1.00 -8.72
N ASN A 122 -7.88 -0.20 -8.85
CA ASN A 122 -7.15 -1.37 -9.37
C ASN A 122 -6.60 -1.12 -10.78
N THR A 123 -5.43 -1.67 -11.05
CA THR A 123 -4.70 -1.51 -12.33
C THR A 123 -5.54 -1.91 -13.55
N ILE A 124 -6.32 -3.00 -13.43
CA ILE A 124 -7.22 -3.45 -14.49
C ILE A 124 -8.18 -2.32 -14.96
N PHE A 125 -8.74 -1.56 -14.02
CA PHE A 125 -9.66 -0.47 -14.36
C PHE A 125 -8.92 0.76 -14.87
N GLN A 126 -7.72 1.01 -14.36
CA GLN A 126 -6.85 2.07 -14.85
C GLN A 126 -6.41 1.82 -16.30
N LEU A 127 -6.04 0.58 -16.64
CA LEU A 127 -5.68 0.17 -17.99
C LEU A 127 -6.88 0.20 -18.95
N ALA A 128 -8.05 -0.26 -18.50
CA ALA A 128 -9.27 -0.18 -19.28
C ALA A 128 -9.64 1.26 -19.66
N ALA A 129 -9.30 2.23 -18.81
CA ALA A 129 -9.53 3.67 -19.00
C ALA A 129 -8.32 4.41 -19.61
N HIS A 130 -7.22 3.71 -19.92
CA HIS A 130 -6.03 4.33 -20.48
C HIS A 130 -6.22 4.74 -21.94
N ASP A 131 -5.53 5.79 -22.38
CA ASP A 131 -5.52 6.22 -23.77
C ASP A 131 -5.04 5.09 -24.69
N ARG A 132 -5.79 4.83 -25.77
CA ARG A 132 -5.54 3.69 -26.66
C ARG A 132 -4.32 3.90 -27.55
N ASP A 133 -4.03 5.13 -27.92
CA ASP A 133 -2.87 5.45 -28.74
C ASP A 133 -1.59 5.28 -27.91
N GLU A 134 -1.59 5.76 -26.65
CA GLU A 134 -0.46 5.56 -25.73
C GLU A 134 -0.24 4.06 -25.41
N LEU A 135 -1.31 3.26 -25.23
CA LEU A 135 -1.20 1.81 -25.06
C LEU A 135 -0.62 1.11 -26.30
N ALA A 136 -0.98 1.57 -27.49
CA ALA A 136 -0.46 1.01 -28.75
C ALA A 136 1.02 1.32 -28.97
N GLU A 137 1.54 2.40 -28.40
CA GLU A 137 2.97 2.77 -28.43
C GLU A 137 3.78 2.07 -27.34
N ALA A 138 3.12 1.51 -26.32
CA ALA A 138 3.77 0.88 -25.17
C ALA A 138 4.44 -0.44 -25.57
N HIS A 139 5.71 -0.59 -25.21
CA HIS A 139 6.49 -1.83 -25.34
C HIS A 139 6.64 -2.58 -24.02
N ARG A 140 6.49 -1.88 -22.90
CA ARG A 140 6.58 -2.46 -21.54
C ARG A 140 5.68 -1.70 -20.59
N LEU A 141 4.99 -2.45 -19.75
CA LEU A 141 4.35 -1.92 -18.54
C LEU A 141 5.25 -2.22 -17.33
N VAL A 142 5.40 -1.24 -16.44
CA VAL A 142 6.21 -1.38 -15.23
C VAL A 142 5.46 -0.75 -14.07
N MET A 143 5.22 -1.50 -12.99
CA MET A 143 4.63 -0.95 -11.77
C MET A 143 5.61 0.04 -11.12
N LEU A 144 5.13 1.03 -10.36
CA LEU A 144 5.99 2.14 -9.93
C LEU A 144 7.23 1.75 -9.10
N PRO A 145 7.17 0.85 -8.11
CA PRO A 145 8.39 0.42 -7.41
C PRO A 145 9.41 -0.23 -8.34
N GLU A 146 8.94 -1.08 -9.25
CA GLU A 146 9.78 -1.74 -10.25
C GLU A 146 10.29 -0.74 -11.30
N LEU A 147 9.55 0.35 -11.55
CA LEU A 147 10.02 1.42 -12.43
C LEU A 147 11.20 2.17 -11.81
N VAL A 148 11.20 2.38 -10.49
CA VAL A 148 12.40 2.90 -9.78
C VAL A 148 13.56 1.91 -9.91
N ALA A 149 13.31 0.62 -9.70
CA ALA A 149 14.35 -0.40 -9.86
C ALA A 149 14.89 -0.43 -11.29
N TYR A 150 14.02 -0.29 -12.30
CA TYR A 150 14.39 -0.17 -13.70
C TYR A 150 15.27 1.05 -13.98
N GLU A 151 14.91 2.21 -13.46
CA GLU A 151 15.70 3.45 -13.60
C GLU A 151 17.10 3.35 -12.96
N LEU A 152 17.25 2.54 -11.89
CA LEU A 152 18.51 2.33 -11.22
C LEU A 152 19.39 1.24 -11.86
N THR A 153 18.79 0.23 -12.51
CA THR A 153 19.50 -0.99 -12.94
C THR A 153 19.35 -1.32 -14.43
N GLY A 154 18.37 -0.74 -15.10
CA GLY A 154 17.99 -1.11 -16.48
C GLY A 154 17.24 -2.46 -16.58
N GLN A 155 16.92 -3.13 -15.46
CA GLN A 155 16.27 -4.44 -15.47
C GLN A 155 14.76 -4.31 -15.42
N TRP A 156 14.09 -4.85 -16.43
CA TRP A 156 12.63 -4.95 -16.48
C TRP A 156 12.17 -6.20 -15.74
N THR A 157 11.30 -6.02 -14.77
CA THR A 157 10.78 -7.08 -13.90
C THR A 157 9.38 -6.74 -13.40
N GLY A 158 8.63 -7.74 -12.95
CA GLY A 158 7.40 -7.60 -12.19
C GLY A 158 7.47 -8.44 -10.94
N GLU A 159 7.28 -7.84 -9.77
CA GLU A 159 7.31 -8.57 -8.52
C GLU A 159 5.90 -9.04 -8.14
N ARG A 160 5.78 -10.30 -7.68
CA ARG A 160 4.50 -10.97 -7.47
C ARG A 160 3.58 -10.30 -6.45
N SER A 161 4.14 -9.70 -5.39
CA SER A 161 3.30 -9.05 -4.38
C SER A 161 2.63 -7.78 -4.91
N ASN A 162 3.28 -7.11 -5.89
CA ASN A 162 2.74 -5.95 -6.58
C ASN A 162 1.87 -6.36 -7.76
N ALA A 163 2.32 -7.28 -8.61
CA ALA A 163 1.54 -7.85 -9.70
C ALA A 163 0.20 -8.41 -9.21
N GLY A 164 0.19 -9.04 -8.02
CA GLY A 164 -1.01 -9.59 -7.38
C GLY A 164 -2.06 -8.56 -7.00
N THR A 165 -1.73 -7.25 -6.96
CA THR A 165 -2.71 -6.20 -6.65
C THR A 165 -3.47 -5.68 -7.88
N THR A 166 -3.02 -6.03 -9.06
CA THR A 166 -3.45 -5.43 -10.33
C THR A 166 -4.87 -5.79 -10.75
N GLY A 167 -5.41 -6.92 -10.25
CA GLY A 167 -6.64 -7.53 -10.78
C GLY A 167 -6.43 -8.19 -12.15
N LEU A 168 -5.18 -8.50 -12.52
CA LEU A 168 -4.79 -9.13 -13.79
C LEU A 168 -3.96 -10.40 -13.60
N LEU A 169 -3.49 -10.69 -12.36
CA LEU A 169 -2.81 -11.93 -12.03
C LEU A 169 -3.84 -13.01 -11.72
N ASP A 170 -3.71 -14.20 -12.32
CA ASP A 170 -4.52 -15.36 -11.96
C ASP A 170 -4.01 -15.92 -10.62
N VAL A 171 -4.85 -15.87 -9.59
CA VAL A 171 -4.47 -16.22 -8.23
C VAL A 171 -4.12 -17.69 -8.05
N ALA A 172 -4.62 -18.56 -8.93
CA ALA A 172 -4.36 -20.00 -8.86
C ALA A 172 -3.03 -20.39 -9.49
N THR A 173 -2.60 -19.70 -10.55
CA THR A 173 -1.34 -20.00 -11.26
C THR A 173 -0.20 -19.08 -10.82
N GLY A 174 -0.51 -17.86 -10.39
CA GLY A 174 0.45 -16.81 -10.12
C GLY A 174 1.07 -16.20 -11.38
N ASP A 175 0.45 -16.41 -12.55
CA ASP A 175 0.81 -15.83 -13.83
C ASP A 175 -0.27 -14.84 -14.30
N TRP A 176 0.04 -14.04 -15.33
CA TRP A 176 -0.95 -13.12 -15.89
C TRP A 176 -2.15 -13.87 -16.49
N ALA A 177 -3.33 -13.33 -16.28
CA ALA A 177 -4.56 -13.76 -16.92
C ALA A 177 -4.68 -13.10 -18.31
N ASP A 178 -3.92 -13.60 -19.31
CA ASP A 178 -3.76 -12.98 -20.63
C ASP A 178 -5.09 -12.70 -21.32
N ASP A 179 -6.08 -13.57 -21.12
CA ASP A 179 -7.43 -13.39 -21.63
C ASP A 179 -8.17 -12.20 -21.01
N LEU A 180 -7.98 -11.95 -19.68
CA LEU A 180 -8.51 -10.74 -19.03
C LEU A 180 -7.77 -9.48 -19.49
N VAL A 181 -6.44 -9.57 -19.64
CA VAL A 181 -5.61 -8.47 -20.16
C VAL A 181 -6.06 -8.09 -21.58
N ALA A 182 -6.23 -9.08 -22.46
CA ALA A 182 -6.72 -8.86 -23.83
C ALA A 182 -8.17 -8.34 -23.83
N ALA A 183 -9.04 -8.81 -22.95
CA ALA A 183 -10.44 -8.38 -22.87
C ALA A 183 -10.61 -6.89 -22.53
N ILE A 184 -9.65 -6.29 -21.81
CA ILE A 184 -9.62 -4.84 -21.56
C ILE A 184 -8.87 -4.06 -22.65
N GLY A 185 -8.44 -4.72 -23.74
CA GLY A 185 -7.78 -4.11 -24.91
C GLY A 185 -6.31 -3.77 -24.67
N VAL A 186 -5.62 -4.53 -23.85
CA VAL A 186 -4.17 -4.43 -23.60
C VAL A 186 -3.47 -5.64 -24.19
N ASP A 187 -2.31 -5.45 -24.81
CA ASP A 187 -1.46 -6.54 -25.26
C ASP A 187 -0.78 -7.20 -24.05
N PRO A 188 -1.02 -8.50 -23.76
CA PRO A 188 -0.32 -9.19 -22.67
C PRO A 188 1.22 -9.17 -22.82
N GLY A 189 1.73 -9.04 -24.03
CA GLY A 189 3.17 -9.00 -24.32
C GLY A 189 3.93 -7.82 -23.69
N ILE A 190 3.23 -6.76 -23.25
CA ILE A 190 3.86 -5.64 -22.57
C ILE A 190 4.05 -5.87 -21.07
N LEU A 191 3.47 -6.95 -20.49
CA LEU A 191 3.58 -7.27 -19.08
C LEU A 191 4.87 -8.05 -18.79
N PRO A 192 5.59 -7.74 -17.70
CA PRO A 192 6.78 -8.49 -17.31
C PRO A 192 6.40 -9.86 -16.75
N GLN A 193 7.31 -10.85 -16.84
CA GLN A 193 7.09 -12.12 -16.14
C GLN A 193 7.03 -11.88 -14.63
N PRO A 194 5.99 -12.39 -13.90
CA PRO A 194 5.92 -12.23 -12.45
C PRO A 194 7.00 -13.05 -11.73
N GLU A 195 7.81 -12.39 -10.90
CA GLU A 195 8.91 -12.99 -10.16
C GLU A 195 8.71 -12.88 -8.65
N SER A 196 9.29 -13.84 -7.90
CA SER A 196 9.30 -13.76 -6.44
C SER A 196 10.45 -12.86 -5.96
N ALA A 197 10.27 -12.25 -4.78
CA ALA A 197 11.32 -11.49 -4.10
C ALA A 197 12.61 -12.34 -3.87
N GLY A 198 13.73 -11.66 -3.64
CA GLY A 198 15.04 -12.27 -3.31
C GLY A 198 16.08 -12.24 -4.43
N ARG A 199 15.69 -12.03 -5.70
CA ARG A 199 16.63 -11.99 -6.81
C ARG A 199 17.43 -10.67 -6.84
N LYS A 200 18.75 -10.75 -7.10
CA LYS A 200 19.55 -9.58 -7.47
C LYS A 200 19.17 -9.13 -8.88
N LEU A 201 18.73 -7.88 -9.02
CA LEU A 201 18.37 -7.26 -10.30
C LEU A 201 19.57 -6.72 -11.05
N GLY A 202 20.51 -6.11 -10.32
CA GLY A 202 21.67 -5.43 -10.87
C GLY A 202 22.41 -4.68 -9.78
N GLU A 203 23.06 -3.59 -10.15
CA GLU A 203 23.77 -2.71 -9.22
C GLU A 203 23.48 -1.24 -9.55
N HIS A 204 23.45 -0.41 -8.50
CA HIS A 204 23.42 1.03 -8.62
C HIS A 204 24.61 1.62 -7.86
N ASP A 205 25.54 2.26 -8.57
CA ASP A 205 26.81 2.78 -8.04
C ASP A 205 27.58 1.74 -7.21
N GLY A 206 27.66 0.51 -7.73
CA GLY A 206 28.37 -0.60 -7.09
C GLY A 206 27.62 -1.26 -5.93
N THR A 207 26.43 -0.79 -5.56
CA THR A 207 25.59 -1.44 -4.55
C THR A 207 24.58 -2.37 -5.22
N PRO A 208 24.48 -3.66 -4.82
CA PRO A 208 23.48 -4.57 -5.34
C PRO A 208 22.05 -4.08 -5.11
N VAL A 209 21.20 -4.19 -6.11
CA VAL A 209 19.75 -3.94 -6.02
C VAL A 209 19.05 -5.29 -6.02
N HIS A 210 18.29 -5.58 -4.96
CA HIS A 210 17.52 -6.81 -4.84
C HIS A 210 16.03 -6.56 -5.03
N LEU A 211 15.36 -7.47 -5.73
CA LEU A 211 13.92 -7.51 -5.82
C LEU A 211 13.36 -7.88 -4.44
N VAL A 212 12.69 -6.97 -3.81
CA VAL A 212 11.98 -7.21 -2.54
C VAL A 212 10.50 -7.37 -2.82
N ALA A 213 9.66 -7.57 -1.78
CA ALA A 213 8.23 -7.44 -1.94
C ALA A 213 7.92 -5.99 -2.36
N ALA A 214 7.64 -5.77 -3.64
CA ALA A 214 7.57 -4.43 -4.21
C ALA A 214 6.34 -3.64 -3.72
N HIS A 215 5.28 -4.32 -3.26
CA HIS A 215 4.15 -3.67 -2.60
C HIS A 215 4.48 -3.32 -1.13
N ASP A 216 4.44 -2.03 -0.76
CA ASP A 216 4.75 -1.53 0.59
C ASP A 216 4.00 -2.25 1.72
N THR A 217 2.74 -2.60 1.47
CA THR A 217 1.93 -3.37 2.43
C THR A 217 2.42 -4.81 2.57
N ALA A 218 3.00 -5.43 1.53
CA ALA A 218 3.61 -6.75 1.66
C ALA A 218 4.86 -6.68 2.55
N CYS A 219 5.67 -5.65 2.42
CA CYS A 219 6.76 -5.37 3.34
C CYS A 219 6.25 -5.11 4.77
N ALA A 220 5.18 -4.31 4.94
CA ALA A 220 4.62 -4.07 6.28
C ALA A 220 4.15 -5.37 6.96
N PHE A 221 3.52 -6.27 6.22
CA PHE A 221 3.14 -7.60 6.72
C PHE A 221 4.38 -8.45 7.04
N ALA A 222 5.44 -8.37 6.23
CA ALA A 222 6.69 -9.08 6.48
C ALA A 222 7.31 -8.71 7.83
N ALA A 223 7.21 -7.45 8.27
CA ALA A 223 7.69 -7.01 9.58
C ALA A 223 6.67 -7.15 10.71
N SER A 224 5.43 -7.56 10.40
CA SER A 224 4.37 -7.64 11.40
C SER A 224 4.57 -8.84 12.33
N PRO A 225 4.20 -8.73 13.63
CA PRO A 225 4.34 -9.82 14.60
C PRO A 225 3.23 -10.88 14.41
N LEU A 226 3.22 -11.57 13.26
CA LEU A 226 2.20 -12.53 12.83
C LEU A 226 2.44 -13.98 13.27
N ASP A 227 3.47 -14.23 14.00
CA ASP A 227 3.83 -15.55 14.53
C ASP A 227 2.97 -16.01 15.73
N THR A 228 1.96 -15.22 16.10
CA THR A 228 0.95 -15.56 17.11
C THR A 228 -0.35 -15.92 16.41
N GLU A 229 -0.83 -17.15 16.62
CA GLU A 229 -2.12 -17.60 16.12
C GLU A 229 -3.27 -16.70 16.62
N GLY A 230 -4.23 -16.42 15.75
CA GLY A 230 -5.37 -15.55 16.07
C GLY A 230 -5.05 -14.05 16.00
N ARG A 231 -3.93 -13.64 15.44
CA ARG A 231 -3.58 -12.24 15.24
C ARG A 231 -3.89 -11.77 13.84
N ALA A 232 -4.59 -10.63 13.72
CA ALA A 232 -4.75 -9.91 12.46
C ALA A 232 -3.86 -8.64 12.47
N VAL A 233 -3.50 -8.18 11.28
CA VAL A 233 -2.71 -6.95 11.08
C VAL A 233 -3.60 -5.82 10.63
N VAL A 234 -3.34 -4.64 11.17
CA VAL A 234 -3.82 -3.35 10.65
C VAL A 234 -2.59 -2.54 10.24
N SER A 235 -2.29 -2.50 8.95
CA SER A 235 -1.30 -1.56 8.42
C SER A 235 -1.94 -0.18 8.34
N ALA A 236 -1.63 0.68 9.32
CA ALA A 236 -2.28 1.96 9.53
C ALA A 236 -1.47 3.10 8.90
N GLY A 237 -1.79 3.44 7.69
CA GLY A 237 -1.18 4.52 6.90
C GLY A 237 -2.21 5.43 6.25
N THR A 238 -1.92 5.90 5.05
CA THR A 238 -2.86 6.60 4.16
C THR A 238 -4.11 5.76 3.90
N TRP A 239 -3.91 4.47 3.62
CA TRP A 239 -4.92 3.42 3.70
C TRP A 239 -4.75 2.65 5.01
N PHE A 240 -5.84 2.09 5.53
CA PHE A 240 -5.80 1.03 6.52
C PHE A 240 -6.03 -0.29 5.81
N VAL A 241 -5.04 -1.16 5.88
CA VAL A 241 -5.12 -2.50 5.31
C VAL A 241 -5.29 -3.48 6.47
N VAL A 242 -6.44 -4.18 6.49
CA VAL A 242 -6.84 -5.06 7.59
C VAL A 242 -6.90 -6.49 7.09
N GLY A 243 -6.10 -7.38 7.65
CA GLY A 243 -6.06 -8.76 7.16
C GLY A 243 -5.20 -9.71 7.96
N VAL A 244 -5.04 -10.89 7.40
CA VAL A 244 -4.30 -12.03 7.96
C VAL A 244 -3.44 -12.67 6.88
N GLU A 245 -2.42 -13.44 7.26
CA GLU A 245 -1.69 -14.29 6.32
C GLU A 245 -2.36 -15.67 6.20
N ARG A 246 -2.35 -16.22 4.98
CA ARG A 246 -2.85 -17.56 4.63
C ARG A 246 -1.90 -18.23 3.64
N ASP A 247 -1.84 -19.55 3.68
CA ASP A 247 -1.04 -20.33 2.72
C ASP A 247 -1.72 -20.42 1.35
N THR A 248 -3.06 -20.37 1.33
CA THR A 248 -3.89 -20.52 0.13
C THR A 248 -4.89 -19.38 0.00
N PRO A 249 -5.23 -18.96 -1.24
CA PRO A 249 -6.21 -17.92 -1.46
C PRO A 249 -7.64 -18.45 -1.19
N ASP A 250 -8.52 -17.54 -0.80
CA ASP A 250 -9.96 -17.80 -0.69
C ASP A 250 -10.73 -16.97 -1.72
N THR A 251 -11.14 -17.61 -2.79
CA THR A 251 -11.97 -17.03 -3.84
C THR A 251 -13.43 -17.53 -3.78
N SER A 252 -13.87 -17.99 -2.62
CA SER A 252 -15.24 -18.42 -2.36
C SER A 252 -16.25 -17.30 -2.60
N GLU A 253 -17.51 -17.68 -2.77
CA GLU A 253 -18.62 -16.72 -2.89
C GLU A 253 -18.76 -15.84 -1.64
N ALA A 254 -18.46 -16.36 -0.45
CA ALA A 254 -18.45 -15.58 0.78
C ALA A 254 -17.35 -14.50 0.75
N SER A 255 -16.15 -14.86 0.29
CA SER A 255 -15.03 -13.96 0.12
C SER A 255 -15.32 -12.88 -0.93
N ARG A 256 -15.95 -13.25 -2.06
CA ARG A 256 -16.40 -12.34 -3.10
C ARG A 256 -17.44 -11.34 -2.57
N LEU A 257 -18.49 -11.82 -1.91
CA LEU A 257 -19.54 -10.97 -1.34
C LEU A 257 -18.99 -10.05 -0.25
N GLY A 258 -18.02 -10.54 0.54
CA GLY A 258 -17.27 -9.74 1.50
C GLY A 258 -16.29 -8.76 0.85
N ASN A 259 -16.04 -8.86 -0.46
CA ASN A 259 -15.06 -8.08 -1.22
C ASN A 259 -13.67 -8.09 -0.57
N PHE A 260 -13.16 -9.27 -0.21
CA PHE A 260 -11.82 -9.48 0.29
C PHE A 260 -10.79 -9.57 -0.85
N SER A 261 -9.55 -9.23 -0.55
CA SER A 261 -8.40 -9.32 -1.45
C SER A 261 -7.48 -10.46 -1.03
N ASN A 262 -7.01 -11.26 -2.00
CA ASN A 262 -5.98 -12.29 -1.81
C ASN A 262 -4.68 -11.81 -2.45
N GLU A 263 -3.96 -10.94 -1.77
CA GLU A 263 -2.72 -10.37 -2.29
C GLU A 263 -1.52 -11.25 -1.94
N VAL A 264 -0.61 -11.44 -2.90
CA VAL A 264 0.57 -12.29 -2.71
C VAL A 264 1.48 -11.73 -1.62
N GLY A 265 1.99 -12.57 -0.74
CA GLY A 265 2.95 -12.24 0.31
C GLY A 265 4.38 -12.13 -0.22
N ALA A 266 5.33 -11.70 0.63
CA ALA A 266 6.72 -11.40 0.26
C ALA A 266 7.47 -12.61 -0.35
N PHE A 267 7.27 -13.82 0.16
CA PHE A 267 7.89 -15.06 -0.33
C PHE A 267 6.85 -16.15 -0.66
N GLY A 268 5.66 -15.74 -1.10
CA GLY A 268 4.54 -16.62 -1.34
C GLY A 268 3.50 -16.54 -0.23
N GLY A 269 2.50 -17.46 -0.25
CA GLY A 269 1.30 -17.30 0.56
C GLY A 269 0.50 -16.07 0.16
N PHE A 270 -0.51 -15.74 0.94
CA PHE A 270 -1.45 -14.67 0.64
C PHE A 270 -1.72 -13.82 1.87
N ARG A 271 -1.84 -12.53 1.64
CA ARG A 271 -2.42 -11.59 2.58
C ARG A 271 -3.91 -11.50 2.25
N TYR A 272 -4.73 -12.14 3.06
CA TYR A 272 -6.19 -12.07 2.94
C TYR A 272 -6.69 -10.86 3.69
N LEU A 273 -7.11 -9.82 2.97
CA LEU A 273 -7.26 -8.49 3.54
C LEU A 273 -8.37 -7.68 2.88
N LYS A 274 -8.70 -6.54 3.49
CA LYS A 274 -9.46 -5.44 2.89
C LYS A 274 -8.73 -4.12 3.03
N ASN A 275 -8.84 -3.30 2.00
CA ASN A 275 -8.43 -1.91 2.01
C ASN A 275 -9.59 -1.05 2.54
N VAL A 276 -9.29 -0.22 3.53
CA VAL A 276 -10.21 0.77 4.13
C VAL A 276 -9.55 2.13 4.00
N THR A 277 -10.30 3.16 3.61
CA THR A 277 -9.76 4.53 3.61
C THR A 277 -9.31 4.90 5.02
N GLY A 278 -8.03 5.23 5.17
CA GLY A 278 -7.40 5.44 6.46
C GLY A 278 -7.18 6.91 6.80
N LEU A 279 -5.96 7.24 7.26
CA LEU A 279 -5.60 8.60 7.68
C LEU A 279 -5.48 9.60 6.52
N TRP A 280 -5.63 9.16 5.26
CA TRP A 280 -5.79 10.04 4.11
C TRP A 280 -6.83 11.14 4.34
N LEU A 281 -7.98 10.79 4.94
CA LEU A 281 -9.04 11.75 5.25
C LEU A 281 -8.52 12.88 6.14
N LEU A 282 -7.77 12.53 7.18
CA LEU A 282 -7.18 13.49 8.11
C LEU A 282 -6.04 14.29 7.46
N GLU A 283 -5.18 13.62 6.67
CA GLU A 283 -4.07 14.28 5.96
C GLU A 283 -4.59 15.35 4.99
N GLN A 284 -5.68 15.08 4.26
CA GLN A 284 -6.30 16.06 3.37
C GLN A 284 -6.93 17.24 4.14
N CYS A 285 -7.65 16.98 5.22
CA CYS A 285 -8.18 18.04 6.07
C CYS A 285 -7.07 18.89 6.69
N ALA A 286 -6.01 18.26 7.21
CA ALA A 286 -4.86 18.92 7.80
C ALA A 286 -4.16 19.86 6.80
N ALA A 287 -3.96 19.38 5.57
CA ALA A 287 -3.39 20.20 4.49
C ALA A 287 -4.25 21.41 4.14
N LEU A 288 -5.59 21.25 4.07
CA LEU A 288 -6.54 22.35 3.81
C LEU A 288 -6.56 23.39 4.94
N TRP A 289 -6.34 22.95 6.19
CA TRP A 289 -6.36 23.82 7.37
C TRP A 289 -4.98 24.42 7.70
N GLY A 290 -3.92 23.95 7.05
CA GLY A 290 -2.54 24.35 7.38
C GLY A 290 -2.08 23.84 8.74
N GLU A 291 -2.61 22.71 9.20
CA GLU A 291 -2.31 22.09 10.49
C GLU A 291 -1.58 20.76 10.29
N ALA A 292 -0.83 20.32 11.30
CA ALA A 292 -0.21 18.99 11.26
C ALA A 292 -1.22 17.92 11.68
N ALA A 293 -1.33 16.83 10.91
CA ALA A 293 -2.23 15.72 11.24
C ALA A 293 -1.96 15.13 12.63
N ARG A 294 -0.70 15.09 13.07
CA ARG A 294 -0.32 14.66 14.42
C ARG A 294 -0.95 15.55 15.51
N THR A 295 -0.88 16.87 15.35
CA THR A 295 -1.49 17.81 16.31
C THR A 295 -3.01 17.63 16.37
N LEU A 296 -3.64 17.41 15.21
CA LEU A 296 -5.08 17.13 15.15
C LEU A 296 -5.45 15.83 15.88
N LEU A 297 -4.64 14.77 15.79
CA LEU A 297 -4.86 13.53 16.55
C LEU A 297 -4.70 13.76 18.05
N GLU A 298 -3.72 14.56 18.48
CA GLU A 298 -3.50 14.92 19.88
C GLU A 298 -4.72 15.70 20.44
N LEU A 299 -5.22 16.69 19.71
CA LEU A 299 -6.41 17.47 20.10
C LEU A 299 -7.71 16.62 20.05
N ALA A 300 -7.81 15.69 19.10
CA ALA A 300 -8.96 14.80 18.98
C ALA A 300 -9.07 13.80 20.15
N ALA A 301 -7.98 13.55 20.89
CA ALA A 301 -8.00 12.67 22.06
C ALA A 301 -8.91 13.19 23.18
N ASP A 302 -9.00 14.51 23.33
CA ASP A 302 -9.83 15.15 24.36
C ASP A 302 -11.32 15.29 23.96
N VAL A 303 -11.66 14.96 22.69
CA VAL A 303 -13.04 14.99 22.21
C VAL A 303 -13.75 13.71 22.66
N LEU A 304 -14.82 13.85 23.43
CA LEU A 304 -15.53 12.70 24.02
C LEU A 304 -16.44 11.98 23.01
N ASP A 305 -17.07 12.74 22.10
CA ASP A 305 -18.07 12.22 21.16
C ASP A 305 -17.96 12.93 19.81
N ALA A 306 -18.11 12.18 18.73
CA ALA A 306 -18.14 12.71 17.37
C ALA A 306 -18.99 11.79 16.48
N PRO A 307 -19.74 12.33 15.51
CA PRO A 307 -20.54 11.52 14.59
C PRO A 307 -19.62 10.68 13.69
N THR A 308 -20.09 9.49 13.30
CA THR A 308 -19.40 8.60 12.37
C THR A 308 -20.02 8.63 10.98
N PHE A 309 -19.24 8.23 9.96
CA PHE A 309 -19.66 8.13 8.57
C PHE A 309 -19.00 6.92 7.89
N ASP A 310 -19.52 6.50 6.74
CA ASP A 310 -18.91 5.42 5.97
C ASP A 310 -17.68 5.92 5.20
N VAL A 311 -16.49 5.58 5.67
CA VAL A 311 -15.22 5.97 5.04
C VAL A 311 -14.97 5.31 3.68
N ARG A 312 -15.78 4.32 3.29
CA ARG A 312 -15.68 3.60 2.02
C ARG A 312 -16.45 4.28 0.88
N ASP A 313 -17.20 5.36 1.17
CA ASP A 313 -17.92 6.13 0.15
C ASP A 313 -16.92 6.73 -0.84
N GLU A 314 -17.15 6.50 -2.14
CA GLU A 314 -16.26 6.94 -3.22
C GLU A 314 -16.06 8.46 -3.29
N ARG A 315 -16.97 9.25 -2.68
CA ARG A 315 -16.79 10.70 -2.54
C ARG A 315 -15.48 11.09 -1.85
N PHE A 316 -14.96 10.22 -0.97
CA PHE A 316 -13.72 10.46 -0.22
C PHE A 316 -12.44 10.03 -0.97
N LEU A 317 -12.54 9.53 -2.19
CA LEU A 317 -11.37 9.06 -2.93
C LEU A 317 -10.41 10.22 -3.28
N ALA A 318 -10.92 11.32 -3.83
CA ALA A 318 -10.12 12.50 -4.16
C ALA A 318 -10.98 13.78 -4.26
N PRO A 319 -11.73 14.19 -3.23
CA PRO A 319 -12.51 15.41 -3.30
C PRO A 319 -11.61 16.65 -3.21
N ALA A 320 -12.02 17.75 -3.84
CA ALA A 320 -11.31 19.03 -3.74
C ALA A 320 -11.33 19.60 -2.31
N ARG A 321 -12.38 19.31 -1.54
CA ARG A 321 -12.60 19.80 -0.18
C ARG A 321 -13.07 18.67 0.74
N MET A 322 -12.10 17.89 1.21
CA MET A 322 -12.35 16.75 2.09
C MET A 322 -13.12 17.15 3.36
N ASP A 323 -12.77 18.28 3.96
CA ASP A 323 -13.40 18.78 5.17
C ASP A 323 -14.90 19.12 4.96
N GLU A 324 -15.27 19.66 3.81
CA GLU A 324 -16.65 19.97 3.46
C GLU A 324 -17.48 18.69 3.21
N GLU A 325 -16.90 17.70 2.53
CA GLU A 325 -17.56 16.40 2.32
C GLU A 325 -17.84 15.68 3.64
N ILE A 326 -16.85 15.65 4.55
CA ILE A 326 -17.04 15.03 5.87
C ILE A 326 -18.13 15.78 6.67
N ARG A 327 -18.10 17.11 6.68
CA ARG A 327 -19.12 17.91 7.36
C ARG A 327 -20.51 17.68 6.78
N ALA A 328 -20.63 17.58 5.45
CA ALA A 328 -21.90 17.35 4.78
C ALA A 328 -22.53 16.00 5.18
N VAL A 329 -21.74 14.92 5.24
CA VAL A 329 -22.27 13.59 5.59
C VAL A 329 -22.54 13.42 7.10
N THR A 330 -21.82 14.17 7.94
CA THR A 330 -21.96 14.09 9.40
C THR A 330 -22.92 15.12 10.00
N GLY A 331 -23.38 16.08 9.18
CA GLY A 331 -24.22 17.18 9.66
C GLY A 331 -23.48 18.24 10.50
N MET A 332 -22.15 18.22 10.49
CA MET A 332 -21.34 19.23 11.18
C MET A 332 -21.37 20.55 10.41
N ASP A 333 -21.46 21.67 11.11
CA ASP A 333 -21.37 22.99 10.51
C ASP A 333 -19.90 23.47 10.31
N ALA A 334 -19.74 24.60 9.62
CA ALA A 334 -18.43 25.17 9.35
C ALA A 334 -17.70 25.66 10.62
N ARG A 335 -18.41 25.83 11.75
CA ARG A 335 -17.83 26.29 13.03
C ARG A 335 -17.40 25.13 13.92
N THR A 336 -17.78 23.90 13.58
CA THR A 336 -17.35 22.71 14.32
C THR A 336 -15.83 22.68 14.39
N PRO A 337 -15.20 22.58 15.58
CA PRO A 337 -13.76 22.56 15.74
C PRO A 337 -13.10 21.45 14.92
N HIS A 338 -11.89 21.71 14.39
CA HIS A 338 -11.14 20.71 13.60
C HIS A 338 -10.86 19.43 14.40
N ALA A 339 -10.63 19.54 15.71
CA ALA A 339 -10.47 18.39 16.60
C ALA A 339 -11.68 17.44 16.58
N VAL A 340 -12.92 17.98 16.47
CA VAL A 340 -14.14 17.15 16.40
C VAL A 340 -14.22 16.44 15.05
N VAL A 341 -13.85 17.11 13.95
CA VAL A 341 -13.78 16.47 12.63
C VAL A 341 -12.70 15.39 12.62
N ALA A 342 -11.53 15.66 13.20
CA ALA A 342 -10.46 14.67 13.34
C ALA A 342 -10.89 13.45 14.18
N ARG A 343 -11.60 13.68 15.28
CA ARG A 343 -12.19 12.60 16.08
C ARG A 343 -13.19 11.78 15.27
N SER A 344 -14.08 12.42 14.55
CA SER A 344 -15.06 11.78 13.66
C SER A 344 -14.39 10.86 12.65
N ILE A 345 -13.29 11.30 12.04
CA ILE A 345 -12.48 10.49 11.11
C ILE A 345 -11.93 9.24 11.82
N VAL A 346 -11.31 9.41 12.98
CA VAL A 346 -10.71 8.27 13.72
C VAL A 346 -11.77 7.26 14.15
N GLU A 347 -12.92 7.71 14.66
CA GLU A 347 -14.03 6.84 15.04
C GLU A 347 -14.58 6.08 13.84
N SER A 348 -14.75 6.76 12.70
CA SER A 348 -15.28 6.18 11.45
C SER A 348 -14.33 5.12 10.88
N VAL A 349 -13.02 5.41 10.86
CA VAL A 349 -11.99 4.45 10.42
C VAL A 349 -11.95 3.24 11.36
N ALA A 350 -11.99 3.47 12.69
CA ALA A 350 -11.97 2.38 13.66
C ALA A 350 -13.22 1.49 13.55
N ALA A 351 -14.40 2.08 13.32
CA ALA A 351 -15.63 1.33 13.08
C ALA A 351 -15.55 0.50 11.79
N ALA A 352 -15.01 1.05 10.71
CA ALA A 352 -14.83 0.32 9.46
C ALA A 352 -13.85 -0.86 9.62
N VAL A 353 -12.74 -0.66 10.34
CA VAL A 353 -11.78 -1.74 10.68
C VAL A 353 -12.46 -2.83 11.49
N ALA A 354 -13.25 -2.46 12.51
CA ALA A 354 -13.99 -3.42 13.33
C ALA A 354 -14.95 -4.27 12.49
N GLY A 355 -15.64 -3.67 11.52
CA GLY A 355 -16.49 -4.41 10.58
C GLY A 355 -15.72 -5.45 9.77
N VAL A 356 -14.51 -5.11 9.29
CA VAL A 356 -13.64 -6.10 8.59
C VAL A 356 -13.19 -7.21 9.53
N VAL A 357 -12.86 -6.88 10.78
CA VAL A 357 -12.46 -7.88 11.79
C VAL A 357 -13.60 -8.85 12.09
N GLU A 358 -14.83 -8.37 12.20
CA GLU A 358 -16.02 -9.22 12.39
C GLU A 358 -16.21 -10.17 11.22
N GLU A 359 -16.06 -9.68 9.97
CA GLU A 359 -16.14 -10.54 8.79
C GLU A 359 -15.01 -11.61 8.76
N LEU A 360 -13.78 -11.25 9.17
CA LEU A 360 -12.67 -12.21 9.30
C LEU A 360 -12.97 -13.27 10.37
N ARG A 361 -13.58 -12.89 11.49
CA ARG A 361 -13.98 -13.80 12.58
C ARG A 361 -15.01 -14.85 12.16
N LEU A 362 -15.80 -14.58 11.14
CA LEU A 362 -16.72 -15.57 10.57
C LEU A 362 -15.99 -16.70 9.84
N GLN A 363 -14.75 -16.48 9.43
CA GLN A 363 -13.96 -17.41 8.63
C GLN A 363 -12.81 -18.05 9.40
N GLN A 364 -12.25 -17.35 10.37
CA GLN A 364 -11.12 -17.82 11.18
C GLN A 364 -11.06 -17.14 12.53
N ARG A 365 -10.28 -17.70 13.44
CA ARG A 365 -10.04 -17.11 14.76
C ARG A 365 -9.27 -15.79 14.62
N VAL A 366 -9.77 -14.71 15.25
CA VAL A 366 -9.07 -13.43 15.43
C VAL A 366 -9.34 -12.92 16.82
N ASP A 367 -8.30 -12.88 17.66
CA ASP A 367 -8.36 -12.53 19.08
C ASP A 367 -7.64 -11.22 19.40
N GLU A 368 -6.73 -10.78 18.54
CA GLU A 368 -5.86 -9.63 18.77
C GLU A 368 -5.53 -8.92 17.43
N LEU A 369 -5.35 -7.61 17.49
CA LEU A 369 -4.88 -6.80 16.36
C LEU A 369 -3.44 -6.33 16.58
N ALA A 370 -2.57 -6.53 15.61
CA ALA A 370 -1.27 -5.85 15.52
C ALA A 370 -1.40 -4.63 14.62
N VAL A 371 -1.21 -3.44 15.16
CA VAL A 371 -1.23 -2.20 14.39
C VAL A 371 0.19 -1.80 14.04
N VAL A 372 0.50 -1.66 12.74
CA VAL A 372 1.82 -1.28 12.22
C VAL A 372 1.72 -0.02 11.35
N GLY A 373 2.86 0.59 11.02
CA GLY A 373 2.90 1.81 10.24
C GLY A 373 2.67 3.08 11.07
N GLY A 374 2.59 4.24 10.41
CA GLY A 374 2.53 5.54 11.08
C GLY A 374 1.39 5.71 12.08
N GLY A 375 0.22 5.10 11.82
CA GLY A 375 -0.92 5.13 12.74
C GLY A 375 -0.69 4.37 14.05
N ALA A 376 0.26 3.41 14.09
CA ALA A 376 0.63 2.71 15.30
C ALA A 376 1.21 3.63 16.38
N ALA A 377 1.81 4.76 16.00
CA ALA A 377 2.33 5.76 16.95
C ALA A 377 1.22 6.51 17.70
N SER A 378 0.01 6.61 17.14
CA SER A 378 -1.10 7.33 17.77
C SER A 378 -1.81 6.48 18.82
N GLN A 379 -1.74 6.90 20.08
CA GLN A 379 -2.47 6.26 21.17
C GLN A 379 -3.98 6.29 20.89
N LEU A 380 -4.53 7.44 20.47
CA LEU A 380 -5.94 7.57 20.12
C LEU A 380 -6.38 6.53 19.09
N VAL A 381 -5.61 6.36 18.00
CA VAL A 381 -5.94 5.39 16.95
C VAL A 381 -6.00 3.97 17.54
N ARG A 382 -4.99 3.56 18.31
CA ARG A 382 -4.96 2.22 18.93
C ARG A 382 -6.13 1.99 19.89
N GLU A 383 -6.42 2.98 20.77
CA GLU A 383 -7.53 2.91 21.71
C GLU A 383 -8.89 2.80 21.01
N ARG A 384 -9.09 3.56 19.92
CA ARG A 384 -10.35 3.49 19.19
C ARG A 384 -10.50 2.17 18.44
N LEU A 385 -9.41 1.67 17.83
CA LEU A 385 -9.41 0.34 17.23
C LEU A 385 -9.75 -0.74 18.25
N ALA A 386 -9.14 -0.71 19.45
CA ALA A 386 -9.43 -1.68 20.52
C ALA A 386 -10.89 -1.59 20.99
N ALA A 387 -11.41 -0.37 21.15
CA ALA A 387 -12.78 -0.15 21.61
C ALA A 387 -13.82 -0.63 20.60
N HIS A 388 -13.65 -0.32 19.30
CA HIS A 388 -14.59 -0.73 18.26
C HIS A 388 -14.50 -2.22 17.94
N ALA A 389 -13.28 -2.79 17.88
CA ALA A 389 -13.09 -4.21 17.59
C ALA A 389 -13.37 -5.13 18.80
N GLY A 390 -13.45 -4.58 20.01
CA GLY A 390 -13.70 -5.34 21.24
C GLY A 390 -12.61 -6.35 21.56
N MET A 391 -11.34 -6.02 21.22
CA MET A 391 -10.20 -6.92 21.41
C MET A 391 -8.90 -6.16 21.71
N PRO A 392 -7.87 -6.83 22.28
CA PRO A 392 -6.56 -6.23 22.48
C PRO A 392 -5.94 -5.73 21.18
N VAL A 393 -5.24 -4.59 21.26
CA VAL A 393 -4.45 -4.01 20.18
C VAL A 393 -3.01 -3.90 20.66
N VAL A 394 -2.08 -4.52 19.94
CA VAL A 394 -0.64 -4.39 20.17
C VAL A 394 -0.03 -3.46 19.13
N ALA A 395 0.87 -2.58 19.60
CA ALA A 395 1.63 -1.73 18.68
C ALA A 395 2.80 -2.53 18.08
N GLY A 396 2.90 -2.52 16.77
CA GLY A 396 4.05 -3.00 16.02
C GLY A 396 4.93 -1.85 15.52
N PRO A 397 5.90 -2.13 14.65
CA PRO A 397 6.83 -1.13 14.14
C PRO A 397 6.10 0.01 13.39
N THR A 398 6.48 1.25 13.68
CA THR A 398 5.95 2.43 12.95
C THR A 398 6.50 2.55 11.54
N GLU A 399 7.75 2.15 11.32
CA GLU A 399 8.38 2.06 10.00
C GLU A 399 8.37 0.61 9.50
N ALA A 400 7.22 -0.08 9.67
CA ALA A 400 7.07 -1.50 9.34
C ALA A 400 7.44 -1.82 7.89
N THR A 401 7.08 -0.96 6.93
CA THR A 401 7.41 -1.13 5.52
C THR A 401 8.92 -1.16 5.30
N ALA A 402 9.66 -0.17 5.83
CA ALA A 402 11.12 -0.12 5.69
C ALA A 402 11.80 -1.29 6.40
N LEU A 403 11.32 -1.67 7.58
CA LEU A 403 11.82 -2.83 8.29
C LEU A 403 11.55 -4.13 7.52
N GLY A 404 10.34 -4.33 7.02
CA GLY A 404 9.99 -5.52 6.24
C GLY A 404 10.77 -5.63 4.92
N ASN A 405 10.99 -4.49 4.24
CA ASN A 405 11.87 -4.43 3.07
C ASN A 405 13.29 -4.93 3.45
N ALA A 406 13.84 -4.43 4.57
CA ALA A 406 15.14 -4.88 5.06
C ALA A 406 15.17 -6.38 5.43
N LEU A 407 14.07 -6.91 6.02
CA LEU A 407 13.96 -8.36 6.30
C LEU A 407 14.02 -9.19 5.02
N VAL A 408 13.31 -8.77 3.97
CA VAL A 408 13.34 -9.45 2.66
C VAL A 408 14.73 -9.39 2.05
N GLN A 409 15.42 -8.26 2.14
CA GLN A 409 16.82 -8.13 1.73
C GLN A 409 17.73 -9.05 2.58
N GLY A 410 17.49 -9.13 3.89
CA GLY A 410 18.24 -10.01 4.80
C GLY A 410 18.14 -11.49 4.41
N VAL A 411 16.96 -11.95 3.99
CA VAL A 411 16.79 -13.30 3.44
C VAL A 411 17.55 -13.45 2.11
N ALA A 412 17.43 -12.46 1.21
CA ALA A 412 18.15 -12.48 -0.09
C ALA A 412 19.68 -12.50 0.07
N LEU A 413 20.21 -11.89 1.12
CA LEU A 413 21.64 -11.85 1.45
C LEU A 413 22.09 -13.06 2.27
N GLY A 414 21.19 -13.97 2.66
CA GLY A 414 21.51 -15.11 3.54
C GLY A 414 21.83 -14.72 4.98
N ARG A 415 21.40 -13.53 5.42
CA ARG A 415 21.52 -13.08 6.81
C ARG A 415 20.46 -13.74 7.70
N PHE A 416 19.32 -14.08 7.12
CA PHE A 416 18.25 -14.88 7.70
C PHE A 416 17.96 -16.07 6.80
N ASP A 417 17.68 -17.23 7.39
CA ASP A 417 17.31 -18.43 6.65
C ASP A 417 15.93 -18.26 6.00
N ASP A 418 15.02 -17.58 6.69
CA ASP A 418 13.66 -17.29 6.23
C ASP A 418 13.09 -16.02 6.89
N LEU A 419 11.89 -15.64 6.44
CA LEU A 419 11.19 -14.46 6.99
C LEU A 419 10.83 -14.64 8.48
N SER A 420 10.59 -15.87 8.94
CA SER A 420 10.26 -16.14 10.35
C SER A 420 11.44 -15.84 11.27
N GLU A 421 12.67 -16.14 10.82
CA GLU A 421 13.88 -15.75 11.53
C GLU A 421 14.03 -14.24 11.57
N GLY A 422 13.84 -13.57 10.42
CA GLY A 422 13.87 -12.12 10.32
C GLY A 422 12.83 -11.46 11.25
N ARG A 423 11.62 -11.99 11.32
CA ARG A 423 10.57 -11.53 12.24
C ARG A 423 10.97 -11.72 13.72
N ARG A 424 11.64 -12.81 14.07
CA ARG A 424 12.16 -13.00 15.45
C ARG A 424 13.20 -11.95 15.80
N TRP A 425 14.11 -11.64 14.88
CA TRP A 425 15.08 -10.56 15.06
C TRP A 425 14.37 -9.20 15.16
N ALA A 426 13.36 -8.92 14.32
CA ALA A 426 12.62 -7.66 14.30
C ALA A 426 11.82 -7.37 15.59
N ARG A 427 11.46 -8.38 16.40
CA ARG A 427 10.81 -8.20 17.71
C ARG A 427 11.68 -7.47 18.73
N GLY A 428 12.98 -7.42 18.52
CA GLY A 428 13.90 -6.61 19.31
C GLY A 428 13.83 -5.11 18.97
N ALA A 429 13.05 -4.71 17.96
CA ALA A 429 12.87 -3.30 17.59
C ALA A 429 12.23 -2.52 18.77
N PRO A 430 12.79 -1.35 19.12
CA PRO A 430 12.20 -0.54 20.17
C PRO A 430 10.78 -0.13 19.74
N ASN A 431 9.84 -0.35 20.65
CA ASN A 431 8.49 0.17 20.48
C ASN A 431 8.55 1.70 20.67
N PRO A 432 8.06 2.53 19.76
CA PRO A 432 8.16 3.98 19.86
C PRO A 432 7.28 4.59 20.97
N VAL A 433 6.84 3.80 21.94
CA VAL A 433 5.89 4.15 23.01
C VAL A 433 6.49 3.93 24.41
N GLU A 434 7.83 3.81 24.55
CA GLU A 434 8.50 3.98 25.84
C GLU A 434 9.14 5.33 26.01
#